data_88f3f94122e4848858ed9bf4b5cd015c
#
_entry.id   88f3f94122e4848858ed9bf4b5cd015c
#
_cell.length_a   1.000
_cell.length_b   1.000
_cell.length_c   1.000
_cell.angle_alpha   90.00
_cell.angle_beta   90.00
_cell.angle_gamma   90.00
#
_symmetry.space_group_name_H-M   'P 1'
#
loop_
_entity.id
_entity.type
_entity.pdbx_description
1 polymer ?
#
loop_
_entity_poly.entity_id
_entity_poly.type
_entity_poly.pdbx_seq_one_letter_code
_entity_poly.pdbx_strand_id
1 'polypeptide(L)'
;MSHAFSSIDELGDGPGFRKVRQALGITAFGVNALVLPPGHEGFLHYHDTQDELYFVHKGRVKVDVDGETKELGEGGLFHAESTAQRSISNPSDEEAILLVVGGKNGYVERDGHLVDAADLERRKSFN
;
A
#
# COMPACT_ATOMS: atom_id res chain seq x y z
N MET A 1 -23.52 7.04 12.83
CA MET A 1 -23.20 8.05 11.79
C MET A 1 -23.28 7.38 10.43
N SER A 2 -23.88 8.07 9.47
CA SER A 2 -24.06 7.51 8.13
C SER A 2 -22.89 7.75 7.19
N HIS A 3 -22.00 8.70 7.49
CA HIS A 3 -20.93 9.09 6.56
C HIS A 3 -19.79 9.78 7.31
N ALA A 4 -18.64 9.90 6.62
CA ALA A 4 -17.47 10.60 7.13
C ALA A 4 -16.64 11.16 5.97
N PHE A 5 -15.93 12.24 6.22
CA PHE A 5 -15.05 12.91 5.24
C PHE A 5 -13.65 13.08 5.83
N SER A 6 -12.64 12.95 4.99
CA SER A 6 -11.27 13.29 5.32
C SER A 6 -10.48 13.50 4.02
N SER A 7 -9.17 13.71 4.14
CA SER A 7 -8.25 13.75 3.00
C SER A 7 -6.94 13.07 3.39
N ILE A 8 -6.18 12.64 2.39
CA ILE A 8 -4.89 11.99 2.64
C ILE A 8 -3.97 12.92 3.43
N ASP A 9 -3.98 14.22 3.12
CA ASP A 9 -3.12 15.20 3.78
C ASP A 9 -3.48 15.40 5.26
N GLU A 10 -4.75 15.25 5.62
CA GLU A 10 -5.19 15.38 7.02
C GLU A 10 -4.82 14.15 7.87
N LEU A 11 -4.47 13.03 7.26
CA LEU A 11 -4.28 11.77 7.96
C LEU A 11 -2.84 11.49 8.39
N GLY A 12 -1.94 12.43 8.20
CA GLY A 12 -0.56 12.29 8.63
C GLY A 12 0.39 13.25 7.92
N ASP A 13 1.65 13.19 8.32
CA ASP A 13 2.74 13.96 7.76
C ASP A 13 3.88 13.03 7.34
N GLY A 14 4.55 13.39 6.24
CA GLY A 14 5.72 12.66 5.76
C GLY A 14 5.42 11.27 5.24
N PRO A 15 6.46 10.47 5.00
CA PRO A 15 6.32 9.11 4.45
C PRO A 15 5.60 8.15 5.39
N GLY A 16 5.01 7.11 4.82
CA GLY A 16 4.40 6.04 5.58
C GLY A 16 2.94 5.81 5.21
N PHE A 17 2.27 5.08 6.08
CA PHE A 17 0.85 4.75 5.91
C PHE A 17 -0.04 5.86 6.45
N ARG A 18 -1.08 6.19 5.69
CA ARG A 18 -2.19 7.02 6.13
C ARG A 18 -3.40 6.12 6.32
N LYS A 19 -3.91 6.01 7.55
CA LYS A 19 -4.90 4.99 7.94
C LYS A 19 -6.32 5.43 7.59
N VAL A 20 -6.66 5.30 6.32
CA VAL A 20 -7.94 5.77 5.76
C VAL A 20 -9.13 5.01 6.36
N ARG A 21 -9.03 3.68 6.43
CA ARG A 21 -10.11 2.85 6.96
C ARG A 21 -10.52 3.29 8.36
N GLN A 22 -9.54 3.45 9.25
CA GLN A 22 -9.81 3.82 10.63
C GLN A 22 -10.39 5.22 10.73
N ALA A 23 -9.85 6.17 9.98
CA ALA A 23 -10.30 7.56 10.00
C ALA A 23 -11.74 7.71 9.53
N LEU A 24 -12.14 6.95 8.52
CA LEU A 24 -13.48 7.03 7.92
C LEU A 24 -14.48 6.02 8.51
N GLY A 25 -14.04 5.13 9.40
CA GLY A 25 -14.91 4.14 10.02
C GLY A 25 -15.39 3.06 9.06
N ILE A 26 -14.57 2.69 8.07
CA ILE A 26 -14.92 1.69 7.08
C ILE A 26 -14.79 0.30 7.69
N THR A 27 -15.86 -0.50 7.59
CA THR A 27 -15.89 -1.87 8.12
C THR A 27 -15.94 -2.94 7.04
N ALA A 28 -16.29 -2.57 5.80
CA ALA A 28 -16.53 -3.53 4.72
C ALA A 28 -15.26 -3.96 3.99
N PHE A 29 -14.20 -3.16 4.05
CA PHE A 29 -12.92 -3.46 3.38
C PHE A 29 -11.80 -2.68 4.07
N GLY A 30 -10.56 -3.09 3.80
CA GLY A 30 -9.37 -2.35 4.23
C GLY A 30 -8.99 -1.31 3.19
N VAL A 31 -8.52 -0.16 3.63
CA VAL A 31 -7.96 0.86 2.76
C VAL A 31 -6.98 1.72 3.52
N ASN A 32 -5.81 1.95 2.92
CA ASN A 32 -4.80 2.89 3.42
C ASN A 32 -4.22 3.65 2.24
N ALA A 33 -3.70 4.83 2.51
CA ALA A 33 -2.82 5.49 1.57
C ALA A 33 -1.37 5.22 1.97
N LEU A 34 -0.50 5.11 0.98
CA LEU A 34 0.93 4.93 1.14
C LEU A 34 1.62 6.16 0.57
N VAL A 35 2.39 6.86 1.39
CA VAL A 35 3.21 7.99 0.95
C VAL A 35 4.65 7.50 0.87
N LEU A 36 5.17 7.35 -0.34
CA LEU A 36 6.50 6.81 -0.60
C LEU A 36 7.47 7.94 -0.93
N PRO A 37 8.53 8.11 -0.11
CA PRO A 37 9.52 9.16 -0.39
C PRO A 37 10.34 8.81 -1.63
N PRO A 38 11.04 9.81 -2.21
CA PRO A 38 11.98 9.55 -3.30
C PRO A 38 12.97 8.45 -2.92
N GLY A 39 13.21 7.51 -3.84
CA GLY A 39 14.17 6.44 -3.64
C GLY A 39 13.72 5.32 -2.70
N HIS A 40 12.47 5.31 -2.27
CA HIS A 40 11.98 4.25 -1.37
C HIS A 40 12.06 2.88 -2.02
N GLU A 41 12.69 1.94 -1.31
CA GLU A 41 12.70 0.53 -1.69
C GLU A 41 11.56 -0.20 -1.01
N GLY A 42 10.75 -0.91 -1.80
CA GLY A 42 9.64 -1.69 -1.29
C GLY A 42 10.08 -2.89 -0.49
N PHE A 43 9.12 -3.49 0.21
CA PHE A 43 9.31 -4.70 1.01
C PHE A 43 8.59 -5.83 0.29
N LEU A 44 9.32 -6.86 -0.11
CA LEU A 44 8.71 -8.03 -0.72
C LEU A 44 7.86 -8.74 0.33
N HIS A 45 6.57 -8.86 0.06
CA HIS A 45 5.62 -9.43 1.00
C HIS A 45 4.46 -10.12 0.29
N TYR A 46 3.69 -10.88 1.04
CA TYR A 46 2.47 -11.53 0.59
C TYR A 46 1.47 -11.54 1.74
N HIS A 47 0.24 -11.93 1.44
CA HIS A 47 -0.82 -12.06 2.44
C HIS A 47 -1.36 -13.47 2.45
N ASP A 48 -1.98 -13.87 3.57
CA ASP A 48 -2.59 -15.19 3.67
C ASP A 48 -3.93 -15.25 2.93
N THR A 49 -4.75 -14.22 3.09
CA THR A 49 -6.15 -14.26 2.67
C THR A 49 -6.55 -13.07 1.81
N GLN A 50 -6.20 -11.85 2.20
CA GLN A 50 -6.74 -10.68 1.50
C GLN A 50 -6.09 -10.43 0.15
N ASP A 51 -6.91 -10.14 -0.83
CA ASP A 51 -6.48 -9.61 -2.13
C ASP A 51 -6.36 -8.09 -2.02
N GLU A 52 -5.47 -7.50 -2.81
CA GLU A 52 -5.25 -6.04 -2.76
C GLU A 52 -5.31 -5.40 -4.14
N LEU A 53 -5.92 -4.23 -4.19
CA LEU A 53 -5.86 -3.33 -5.32
C LEU A 53 -5.00 -2.12 -4.95
N TYR A 54 -4.04 -1.80 -5.80
CA TYR A 54 -3.20 -0.61 -5.67
C TYR A 54 -3.58 0.39 -6.77
N PHE A 55 -3.73 1.63 -6.38
CA PHE A 55 -4.03 2.73 -7.31
C PHE A 55 -3.01 3.86 -7.10
N VAL A 56 -2.31 4.25 -8.16
CA VAL A 56 -1.34 5.34 -8.10
C VAL A 56 -2.08 6.67 -8.22
N HIS A 57 -2.11 7.42 -7.13
CA HIS A 57 -2.74 8.73 -7.08
C HIS A 57 -1.79 9.83 -7.56
N LYS A 58 -0.50 9.75 -7.20
CA LYS A 58 0.50 10.76 -7.52
C LYS A 58 1.85 10.11 -7.74
N GLY A 59 2.61 10.61 -8.72
CA GLY A 59 3.97 10.17 -9.00
C GLY A 59 4.05 8.88 -9.79
N ARG A 60 5.17 8.19 -9.66
CA ARG A 60 5.45 6.92 -10.36
C ARG A 60 6.00 5.90 -9.39
N VAL A 61 5.64 4.66 -9.59
CA VAL A 61 6.14 3.55 -8.77
C VAL A 61 6.60 2.41 -9.66
N LYS A 62 7.44 1.54 -9.08
CA LYS A 62 7.87 0.29 -9.69
C LYS A 62 7.25 -0.85 -8.90
N VAL A 63 6.55 -1.75 -9.58
CA VAL A 63 5.94 -2.93 -9.00
C VAL A 63 6.77 -4.15 -9.37
N ASP A 64 7.20 -4.91 -8.38
CA ASP A 64 7.78 -6.23 -8.58
C ASP A 64 6.79 -7.26 -8.04
N VAL A 65 6.40 -8.23 -8.87
CA VAL A 65 5.44 -9.27 -8.49
C VAL A 65 5.81 -10.57 -9.18
N ASP A 66 6.08 -11.60 -8.37
CA ASP A 66 6.40 -12.97 -8.85
C ASP A 66 7.44 -12.98 -9.98
N GLY A 67 8.47 -12.13 -9.88
CA GLY A 67 9.56 -12.04 -10.85
C GLY A 67 9.32 -11.09 -12.02
N GLU A 68 8.12 -10.54 -12.14
CA GLU A 68 7.79 -9.55 -13.17
C GLU A 68 7.95 -8.14 -12.59
N THR A 69 8.44 -7.20 -13.39
CA THR A 69 8.60 -5.80 -12.99
C THR A 69 7.83 -4.91 -13.95
N LYS A 70 7.09 -3.95 -13.39
CA LYS A 70 6.37 -2.97 -14.19
C LYS A 70 6.36 -1.61 -13.51
N GLU A 71 6.51 -0.54 -14.29
CA GLU A 71 6.34 0.82 -13.79
C GLU A 71 4.91 1.30 -14.03
N LEU A 72 4.37 2.02 -13.04
CA LEU A 72 3.04 2.62 -13.10
C LEU A 72 3.15 4.11 -12.79
N GLY A 73 2.52 4.93 -13.62
CA GLY A 73 2.34 6.36 -13.37
C GLY A 73 0.97 6.66 -12.78
N GLU A 74 0.63 7.94 -12.72
CA GLU A 74 -0.65 8.40 -12.17
C GLU A 74 -1.82 7.75 -12.89
N GLY A 75 -2.79 7.26 -12.10
CA GLY A 75 -3.91 6.48 -12.61
C GLY A 75 -3.62 5.00 -12.80
N GLY A 76 -2.38 4.55 -12.58
CA GLY A 76 -2.00 3.16 -12.72
C GLY A 76 -2.68 2.26 -11.71
N LEU A 77 -2.98 1.03 -12.12
CA LEU A 77 -3.71 0.06 -11.31
C LEU A 77 -2.95 -1.26 -11.28
N PHE A 78 -2.92 -1.88 -10.09
CA PHE A 78 -2.31 -3.19 -9.90
C PHE A 78 -3.14 -4.01 -8.93
N HIS A 79 -3.53 -5.21 -9.34
CA HIS A 79 -4.23 -6.17 -8.48
C HIS A 79 -3.29 -7.31 -8.12
N ALA A 80 -3.17 -7.61 -6.83
CA ALA A 80 -2.44 -8.77 -6.34
C ALA A 80 -3.39 -9.69 -5.60
N GLU A 81 -3.46 -10.96 -6.03
CA GLU A 81 -4.07 -11.99 -5.22
C GLU A 81 -3.23 -12.21 -3.96
N SER A 82 -3.84 -12.71 -2.89
CA SER A 82 -3.24 -12.72 -1.56
C SER A 82 -1.81 -13.25 -1.52
N THR A 83 -1.56 -14.42 -2.11
CA THR A 83 -0.26 -15.09 -1.99
C THR A 83 0.80 -14.61 -2.98
N ALA A 84 0.47 -13.73 -3.91
CA ALA A 84 1.45 -13.17 -4.83
C ALA A 84 2.51 -12.38 -4.06
N GLN A 85 3.79 -12.70 -4.26
CA GLN A 85 4.88 -11.97 -3.62
C GLN A 85 5.13 -10.69 -4.39
N ARG A 86 4.95 -9.56 -3.72
CA ARG A 86 5.04 -8.25 -4.38
C ARG A 86 5.73 -7.22 -3.51
N SER A 87 6.29 -6.22 -4.19
CA SER A 87 6.82 -5.01 -3.55
C SER A 87 6.52 -3.80 -4.43
N ILE A 88 6.36 -2.65 -3.78
CA ILE A 88 6.16 -1.37 -4.45
C ILE A 88 7.31 -0.45 -4.05
N SER A 89 8.02 0.06 -5.04
CA SER A 89 9.15 0.98 -4.83
C SER A 89 8.93 2.29 -5.56
N ASN A 90 9.58 3.33 -5.08
CA ASN A 90 9.58 4.63 -5.75
C ASN A 90 11.01 4.97 -6.20
N PRO A 91 11.40 4.61 -7.44
CA PRO A 91 12.75 4.90 -7.92
C PRO A 91 12.96 6.34 -8.37
N SER A 92 11.92 7.16 -8.36
CA SER A 92 11.99 8.54 -8.84
C SER A 92 12.55 9.49 -7.76
N ASP A 93 12.76 10.73 -8.15
CA ASP A 93 13.21 11.80 -7.24
C ASP A 93 12.04 12.63 -6.68
N GLU A 94 10.81 12.20 -6.89
CA GLU A 94 9.61 12.83 -6.37
C GLU A 94 8.83 11.87 -5.49
N GLU A 95 8.02 12.43 -4.59
CA GLU A 95 7.11 11.66 -3.74
C GLU A 95 6.05 10.95 -4.60
N ALA A 96 5.70 9.73 -4.21
CA ALA A 96 4.60 8.98 -4.81
C ALA A 96 3.54 8.67 -3.76
N ILE A 97 2.28 8.69 -4.15
CA ILE A 97 1.16 8.37 -3.27
C ILE A 97 0.29 7.33 -3.94
N LEU A 98 0.03 6.23 -3.21
CA LEU A 98 -0.87 5.17 -3.65
C LEU A 98 -2.02 5.02 -2.67
N LEU A 99 -3.14 4.54 -3.19
CA LEU A 99 -4.24 4.02 -2.38
C LEU A 99 -4.20 2.50 -2.49
N VAL A 100 -4.29 1.81 -1.34
CA VAL A 100 -4.30 0.35 -1.29
C VAL A 100 -5.61 -0.10 -0.66
N VAL A 101 -6.37 -0.90 -1.40
CA VAL A 101 -7.66 -1.44 -0.95
C VAL A 101 -7.53 -2.94 -0.82
N GLY A 102 -7.92 -3.50 0.32
CA GLY A 102 -7.78 -4.94 0.56
C GLY A 102 -9.02 -5.55 1.18
N GLY A 103 -9.19 -6.85 0.94
CA GLY A 103 -10.28 -7.60 1.51
C GLY A 103 -10.43 -8.98 0.88
N LYS A 104 -11.40 -9.72 1.41
CA LYS A 104 -11.85 -11.00 0.85
C LYS A 104 -13.24 -11.26 1.41
N ASN A 105 -14.26 -10.93 0.61
CA ASN A 105 -15.66 -10.95 1.07
C ASN A 105 -15.87 -10.08 2.33
N GLY A 106 -15.17 -8.95 2.39
CA GLY A 106 -15.20 -8.03 3.50
C GLY A 106 -13.81 -7.69 4.00
N TYR A 107 -13.74 -6.99 5.12
CA TYR A 107 -12.48 -6.61 5.74
C TYR A 107 -11.74 -7.86 6.27
N VAL A 108 -10.45 -7.91 6.00
CA VAL A 108 -9.55 -8.94 6.53
C VAL A 108 -8.55 -8.25 7.45
N GLU A 109 -8.39 -8.76 8.66
CA GLU A 109 -7.38 -8.26 9.59
C GLU A 109 -5.97 -8.48 9.03
N ARG A 110 -5.00 -7.80 9.62
CA ARG A 110 -3.62 -7.81 9.17
C ARG A 110 -3.09 -9.23 9.03
N ASP A 111 -2.76 -9.64 7.80
CA ASP A 111 -2.31 -11.00 7.46
C ASP A 111 -1.07 -11.00 6.57
N GLY A 112 -0.36 -9.87 6.49
CA GLY A 112 0.83 -9.73 5.66
C GLY A 112 2.07 -10.38 6.27
N HIS A 113 2.92 -10.93 5.41
CA HIS A 113 4.18 -11.57 5.79
C HIS A 113 5.32 -11.04 4.92
N LEU A 114 6.45 -10.71 5.54
CA LEU A 114 7.67 -10.39 4.82
C LEU A 114 8.30 -11.68 4.27
N VAL A 115 8.77 -11.63 3.03
CA VAL A 115 9.53 -12.74 2.44
C VAL A 115 10.91 -12.82 3.08
N ASP A 116 11.57 -11.67 3.31
CA ASP A 116 12.87 -11.58 3.97
C ASP A 116 12.69 -10.96 5.36
N ALA A 117 12.98 -11.74 6.39
CA ALA A 117 12.87 -11.28 7.78
C ALA A 117 13.81 -10.10 8.10
N ALA A 118 14.91 -9.94 7.34
CA ALA A 118 15.83 -8.83 7.50
C ALA A 118 15.19 -7.48 7.20
N ASP A 119 14.08 -7.45 6.46
CA ASP A 119 13.34 -6.22 6.15
C ASP A 119 12.50 -5.69 7.31
N LEU A 120 12.36 -6.46 8.39
CA LEU A 120 11.46 -6.10 9.49
C LEU A 120 11.78 -4.75 10.11
N GLU A 121 13.05 -4.49 10.40
CA GLU A 121 13.45 -3.22 11.03
C GLU A 121 13.22 -2.03 10.10
N ARG A 122 13.51 -2.17 8.82
CA ARG A 122 13.27 -1.13 7.83
C ARG A 122 11.78 -0.83 7.68
N ARG A 123 10.95 -1.88 7.72
CA ARG A 123 9.49 -1.73 7.68
C ARG A 123 8.96 -0.97 8.90
N LYS A 124 9.48 -1.27 10.09
CA LYS A 124 9.08 -0.58 11.31
C LYS A 124 9.36 0.92 11.26
N SER A 125 10.50 1.32 10.69
CA SER A 125 10.82 2.75 10.56
C SER A 125 9.97 3.45 9.51
N PHE A 126 9.41 2.73 8.55
CA PHE A 126 8.54 3.30 7.54
C PHE A 126 7.11 3.53 8.07
N ASN A 127 6.62 2.61 8.89
CA ASN A 127 5.26 2.73 9.44
C ASN A 127 5.19 3.88 10.49
#